data_39d2919f24ead6e149b8128b1abbb4f8
#
_entry.id   39d2919f24ead6e149b8128b1abbb4f8
#
_cell.length_a   1.000
_cell.length_b   1.000
_cell.length_c   1.000
_cell.angle_alpha   90.00
_cell.angle_beta   90.00
_cell.angle_gamma   90.00
#
_symmetry.space_group_name_H-M   'P 1'
#
loop_
_entity.id
_entity.type
_entity.pdbx_description
1 polymer ?
#
loop_
_entity_poly.entity_id
_entity_poly.type
_entity_poly.pdbx_seq_one_letter_code
_entity_poly.pdbx_strand_id
1 'polypeptide(L)'
;MKKYNKFIFLFASIITAHFFMSCNQDSIDLDNNPIPYAPIGGYENSDAIATSNLIVKCSFEDNITDSKGGITEGEGTNVSYDTGIKGKAYKGASNAFIAYNAASSALVGLKSITVSTWIKTNPHTGGAQSLFMLPKTTDFWGNIFTLIEGTGPNTTMLMKNHLQKDVTPSIPWSGQWLVHDGANVLTGMFGSWKHLVWTYDSGTSTYSIYIDGQKVILPESMEKRYTNSPASGGVGYGDLANSNVSKFIIGGYQQHLGAPWGNPEGWMLRYTGLMDEFRIYNAALSDIDVRSLYLLEKDNR
;
A
#
# COMPACT_ATOMS: atom_id res chain seq x y z
N MET A 1 -42.08 -41.20 -69.81
CA MET A 1 -41.32 -40.07 -69.29
C MET A 1 -42.23 -39.09 -68.57
N LYS A 2 -42.64 -39.31 -67.34
CA LYS A 2 -43.36 -38.35 -66.43
C LYS A 2 -43.55 -38.94 -65.05
N LYS A 3 -42.48 -39.19 -64.33
CA LYS A 3 -42.58 -39.62 -62.91
C LYS A 3 -41.47 -39.15 -62.01
N TYR A 4 -40.58 -38.21 -62.40
CA TYR A 4 -39.43 -37.78 -61.58
C TYR A 4 -39.55 -36.38 -60.96
N ASN A 5 -40.60 -35.60 -61.33
CA ASN A 5 -40.66 -34.20 -60.84
C ASN A 5 -41.48 -33.97 -59.55
N LYS A 6 -42.03 -35.01 -58.94
CA LYS A 6 -42.81 -34.84 -57.68
C LYS A 6 -42.02 -35.09 -56.40
N PHE A 7 -40.83 -35.69 -56.49
CA PHE A 7 -40.01 -35.98 -55.30
C PHE A 7 -39.05 -34.85 -54.90
N ILE A 8 -38.67 -33.97 -55.80
CA ILE A 8 -37.76 -32.88 -55.58
C ILE A 8 -38.41 -31.70 -54.80
N PHE A 9 -39.75 -31.51 -55.01
CA PHE A 9 -40.47 -30.44 -54.30
C PHE A 9 -40.80 -30.77 -52.84
N LEU A 10 -40.80 -32.04 -52.42
CA LEU A 10 -41.09 -32.42 -51.05
C LEU A 10 -39.86 -32.34 -50.16
N PHE A 11 -38.65 -32.43 -50.74
CA PHE A 11 -37.38 -32.29 -49.96
C PHE A 11 -36.99 -30.85 -49.77
N ALA A 12 -37.38 -29.94 -50.66
CA ALA A 12 -37.10 -28.50 -50.47
C ALA A 12 -37.97 -27.85 -49.37
N SER A 13 -39.17 -28.40 -49.12
CA SER A 13 -40.09 -27.88 -48.11
C SER A 13 -39.73 -28.31 -46.66
N ILE A 14 -38.95 -29.38 -46.49
CA ILE A 14 -38.55 -29.88 -45.21
C ILE A 14 -37.28 -29.18 -44.74
N ILE A 15 -36.41 -28.71 -45.62
CA ILE A 15 -35.17 -28.00 -45.26
C ILE A 15 -35.44 -26.56 -44.84
N THR A 16 -36.47 -25.90 -45.36
CA THR A 16 -36.83 -24.52 -44.98
C THR A 16 -37.56 -24.40 -43.64
N ALA A 17 -38.12 -25.52 -43.11
CA ALA A 17 -38.81 -25.48 -41.83
C ALA A 17 -37.86 -25.62 -40.61
N HIS A 18 -36.57 -25.97 -40.83
CA HIS A 18 -35.62 -26.12 -39.74
C HIS A 18 -34.75 -24.89 -39.50
N PHE A 19 -34.84 -23.86 -40.32
CA PHE A 19 -34.05 -22.63 -40.14
C PHE A 19 -34.77 -21.52 -39.36
N PHE A 20 -36.01 -21.72 -38.94
CA PHE A 20 -36.77 -20.73 -38.18
C PHE A 20 -37.02 -21.14 -36.70
N MET A 21 -36.34 -22.18 -36.22
CA MET A 21 -36.44 -22.58 -34.81
C MET A 21 -35.19 -22.22 -33.98
N SER A 22 -34.44 -21.22 -34.40
CA SER A 22 -33.28 -20.74 -33.62
C SER A 22 -33.37 -19.25 -33.40
N CYS A 23 -34.35 -18.83 -32.66
CA CYS A 23 -34.40 -17.55 -31.95
C CYS A 23 -35.72 -17.46 -31.19
N ASN A 24 -35.98 -18.43 -30.37
CA ASN A 24 -36.82 -18.19 -29.22
C ASN A 24 -35.88 -18.07 -28.01
N GLN A 25 -35.37 -16.97 -27.89
CA GLN A 25 -34.74 -16.41 -26.78
C GLN A 25 -35.58 -15.24 -26.46
N ASP A 26 -35.70 -14.82 -25.44
CA ASP A 26 -35.07 -15.03 -24.20
C ASP A 26 -36.03 -14.55 -23.18
N SER A 27 -36.42 -15.38 -22.33
CA SER A 27 -36.50 -14.87 -20.99
C SER A 27 -35.11 -14.29 -20.71
N ILE A 28 -34.96 -12.98 -20.69
CA ILE A 28 -33.89 -12.36 -19.93
C ILE A 28 -34.02 -13.01 -18.59
N ASP A 29 -33.10 -13.93 -18.34
CA ASP A 29 -32.99 -14.54 -17.03
C ASP A 29 -32.73 -13.39 -16.07
N LEU A 30 -33.74 -12.98 -15.34
CA LEU A 30 -33.64 -11.93 -14.34
C LEU A 30 -32.70 -12.37 -13.19
N ASP A 31 -32.35 -13.68 -13.18
CA ASP A 31 -31.33 -14.24 -12.31
C ASP A 31 -29.91 -14.18 -12.92
N ASN A 32 -29.75 -13.64 -14.11
CA ASN A 32 -28.45 -13.39 -14.75
C ASN A 32 -27.77 -12.14 -14.17
N ASN A 33 -27.90 -11.97 -12.86
CA ASN A 33 -26.95 -11.14 -12.13
C ASN A 33 -25.56 -11.75 -12.32
N PRO A 34 -24.55 -10.95 -12.63
CA PRO A 34 -23.17 -11.44 -12.68
C PRO A 34 -22.93 -12.26 -11.41
N ILE A 35 -22.50 -13.52 -11.56
CA ILE A 35 -22.16 -14.35 -10.40
C ILE A 35 -21.21 -13.51 -9.54
N PRO A 36 -21.56 -13.19 -8.30
CA PRO A 36 -20.68 -12.41 -7.46
C PRO A 36 -19.32 -13.11 -7.41
N TYR A 37 -18.25 -12.35 -7.62
CA TYR A 37 -16.92 -12.90 -7.45
C TYR A 37 -16.82 -13.58 -6.09
N ALA A 38 -16.24 -14.78 -6.04
CA ALA A 38 -16.04 -15.47 -4.77
C ALA A 38 -15.22 -14.58 -3.82
N PRO A 39 -15.61 -14.49 -2.53
CA PRO A 39 -14.85 -13.74 -1.54
C PRO A 39 -13.41 -14.25 -1.45
N ILE A 40 -12.45 -13.36 -1.30
CA ILE A 40 -11.05 -13.69 -1.06
C ILE A 40 -10.75 -13.46 0.42
N GLY A 41 -10.36 -14.51 1.13
CA GLY A 41 -10.15 -14.44 2.58
C GLY A 41 -11.41 -14.09 3.39
N GLY A 42 -12.60 -14.26 2.79
CA GLY A 42 -13.89 -13.87 3.39
C GLY A 42 -14.33 -12.44 3.06
N TYR A 43 -13.58 -11.71 2.22
CA TYR A 43 -13.86 -10.33 1.84
C TYR A 43 -14.29 -10.22 0.37
N GLU A 44 -15.27 -9.37 0.08
CA GLU A 44 -15.74 -9.11 -1.29
C GLU A 44 -14.90 -8.04 -1.99
N ASN A 45 -14.35 -7.10 -1.23
CA ASN A 45 -13.49 -6.01 -1.72
C ASN A 45 -12.43 -5.63 -0.67
N SER A 46 -11.40 -4.91 -1.11
CA SER A 46 -10.27 -4.51 -0.27
C SER A 46 -10.66 -3.56 0.87
N ASP A 47 -11.73 -2.79 0.73
CA ASP A 47 -12.20 -1.84 1.76
C ASP A 47 -12.94 -2.52 2.92
N ALA A 48 -13.35 -3.79 2.73
CA ALA A 48 -13.96 -4.58 3.78
C ALA A 48 -12.93 -5.14 4.80
N ILE A 49 -11.63 -5.14 4.43
CA ILE A 49 -10.57 -5.68 5.29
C ILE A 49 -10.32 -4.76 6.47
N ALA A 50 -10.52 -5.27 7.68
CA ALA A 50 -10.28 -4.58 8.94
C ALA A 50 -10.82 -3.12 8.94
N THR A 51 -12.03 -2.91 8.43
CA THR A 51 -12.63 -1.58 8.19
C THR A 51 -12.61 -0.69 9.44
N SER A 52 -12.82 -1.26 10.63
CA SER A 52 -12.77 -0.51 11.90
C SER A 52 -11.37 -0.03 12.28
N ASN A 53 -10.33 -0.62 11.70
CA ASN A 53 -8.94 -0.30 11.94
C ASN A 53 -8.33 0.58 10.85
N LEU A 54 -8.97 0.71 9.69
CA LEU A 54 -8.49 1.53 8.57
C LEU A 54 -8.69 3.03 8.89
N ILE A 55 -7.59 3.74 9.15
CA ILE A 55 -7.61 5.14 9.57
C ILE A 55 -7.11 6.13 8.52
N VAL A 56 -6.38 5.68 7.50
CA VAL A 56 -5.98 6.48 6.34
C VAL A 56 -6.18 5.65 5.08
N LYS A 57 -6.78 6.25 4.05
CA LYS A 57 -6.85 5.69 2.69
C LYS A 57 -6.79 6.80 1.64
N CYS A 58 -5.69 6.84 0.88
CA CYS A 58 -5.49 7.69 -0.29
C CYS A 58 -5.42 6.81 -1.52
N SER A 59 -6.45 6.84 -2.37
CA SER A 59 -6.51 6.05 -3.62
C SER A 59 -5.93 6.80 -4.82
N PHE A 60 -5.62 8.08 -4.71
CA PHE A 60 -5.00 8.94 -5.73
C PHE A 60 -5.76 9.02 -7.08
N GLU A 61 -7.09 8.91 -7.04
CA GLU A 61 -7.98 9.05 -8.21
C GLU A 61 -8.11 10.52 -8.63
N ASP A 62 -7.05 11.05 -9.27
CA ASP A 62 -6.90 12.46 -9.65
C ASP A 62 -7.09 13.45 -8.46
N ASN A 63 -6.89 12.98 -7.24
CA ASN A 63 -6.97 13.77 -6.01
C ASN A 63 -6.05 13.22 -4.92
N ILE A 64 -5.87 14.01 -3.86
CA ILE A 64 -5.02 13.70 -2.70
C ILE A 64 -5.82 13.42 -1.43
N THR A 65 -7.11 13.19 -1.55
CA THR A 65 -8.01 13.06 -0.40
C THR A 65 -7.79 11.75 0.34
N ASP A 66 -7.65 11.81 1.65
CA ASP A 66 -7.81 10.67 2.53
C ASP A 66 -9.31 10.45 2.80
N SER A 67 -9.85 9.35 2.34
CA SER A 67 -11.27 9.01 2.49
C SER A 67 -11.67 8.59 3.91
N LYS A 68 -10.71 8.41 4.82
CA LYS A 68 -10.94 8.00 6.22
C LYS A 68 -10.77 9.16 7.22
N GLY A 69 -10.16 10.26 6.80
CA GLY A 69 -9.98 11.44 7.63
C GLY A 69 -8.89 11.30 8.70
N GLY A 70 -7.98 10.33 8.55
CA GLY A 70 -6.81 10.19 9.41
C GLY A 70 -5.79 11.30 9.20
N ILE A 71 -5.73 11.81 7.96
CA ILE A 71 -4.95 12.97 7.54
C ILE A 71 -5.85 13.91 6.73
N THR A 72 -5.80 15.19 7.00
CA THR A 72 -6.68 16.19 6.37
C THR A 72 -5.91 17.44 5.98
N GLU A 73 -6.59 18.38 5.33
CA GLU A 73 -6.01 19.64 4.86
C GLU A 73 -4.83 19.39 3.92
N GLY A 74 -5.04 18.52 2.92
CA GLY A 74 -4.02 18.13 1.94
C GLY A 74 -3.66 19.26 0.99
N GLU A 75 -2.36 19.50 0.81
CA GLU A 75 -1.77 20.44 -0.14
C GLU A 75 -0.76 19.72 -1.02
N GLY A 76 -1.00 19.72 -2.33
CA GLY A 76 -0.11 19.10 -3.31
C GLY A 76 0.91 20.09 -3.87
N THR A 77 2.19 19.76 -3.81
CA THR A 77 3.24 20.48 -4.54
C THR A 77 3.60 19.70 -5.79
N ASN A 78 3.39 20.27 -6.99
CA ASN A 78 3.66 19.67 -8.30
C ASN A 78 3.11 18.23 -8.44
N VAL A 79 1.96 17.96 -7.85
CA VAL A 79 1.31 16.65 -7.90
C VAL A 79 0.81 16.37 -9.30
N SER A 80 1.05 15.16 -9.77
CA SER A 80 0.52 14.63 -11.02
C SER A 80 0.12 13.16 -10.83
N TYR A 81 -0.61 12.62 -11.78
CA TYR A 81 -1.14 11.27 -11.72
C TYR A 81 -0.78 10.51 -13.00
N ASP A 82 -0.74 9.19 -12.89
CA ASP A 82 -0.53 8.27 -14.02
C ASP A 82 -1.45 7.05 -13.82
N THR A 83 -1.39 6.07 -14.71
CA THR A 83 -2.16 4.82 -14.58
C THR A 83 -1.69 4.05 -13.34
N GLY A 84 -2.63 3.77 -12.43
CA GLY A 84 -2.44 3.03 -11.18
C GLY A 84 -2.55 1.52 -11.33
N ILE A 85 -2.51 0.82 -10.21
CA ILE A 85 -2.94 -0.57 -10.10
C ILE A 85 -4.48 -0.64 -10.12
N LYS A 86 -5.11 0.37 -9.51
CA LYS A 86 -6.53 0.69 -9.61
C LYS A 86 -6.64 2.12 -10.12
N GLY A 87 -7.37 2.34 -11.22
CA GLY A 87 -7.59 3.68 -11.75
C GLY A 87 -6.33 4.52 -11.94
N LYS A 88 -6.12 5.50 -11.07
CA LYS A 88 -4.98 6.42 -11.08
C LYS A 88 -4.05 6.20 -9.89
N ALA A 89 -2.82 6.67 -10.03
CA ALA A 89 -1.78 6.63 -9.00
C ALA A 89 -1.13 8.00 -8.87
N TYR A 90 -0.68 8.36 -7.69
CA TYR A 90 0.22 9.49 -7.48
C TYR A 90 1.53 9.25 -8.24
N LYS A 91 1.90 10.21 -9.07
CA LYS A 91 3.18 10.23 -9.79
C LYS A 91 4.14 11.20 -9.10
N GLY A 92 5.08 10.62 -8.38
CA GLY A 92 6.12 11.36 -7.72
C GLY A 92 7.14 11.96 -8.70
N ALA A 93 7.78 13.02 -8.29
CA ALA A 93 8.85 13.71 -9.03
C ALA A 93 9.84 14.35 -8.06
N SER A 94 11.03 14.73 -8.55
CA SER A 94 12.08 15.35 -7.72
C SER A 94 11.67 16.68 -7.05
N ASN A 95 10.58 17.27 -7.49
CA ASN A 95 10.00 18.50 -6.92
C ASN A 95 8.55 18.33 -6.43
N ALA A 96 8.05 17.07 -6.33
CA ALA A 96 6.66 16.79 -5.96
C ALA A 96 6.56 16.13 -4.59
N PHE A 97 5.54 16.50 -3.82
CA PHE A 97 5.11 15.85 -2.58
C PHE A 97 3.70 16.28 -2.21
N ILE A 98 3.09 15.58 -1.25
CA ILE A 98 1.79 15.94 -0.69
C ILE A 98 1.97 16.18 0.80
N ALA A 99 1.63 17.36 1.28
CA ALA A 99 1.56 17.70 2.69
C ALA A 99 0.11 17.61 3.18
N TYR A 100 -0.09 17.10 4.40
CA TYR A 100 -1.37 17.18 5.10
C TYR A 100 -1.14 17.97 6.39
N ASN A 101 -1.88 19.04 6.58
CA ASN A 101 -1.65 19.98 7.67
C ASN A 101 -2.30 19.56 8.99
N ALA A 102 -3.06 18.46 8.98
CA ALA A 102 -3.64 17.89 10.19
C ALA A 102 -3.56 16.35 10.19
N ALA A 103 -3.29 15.79 11.37
CA ALA A 103 -3.32 14.36 11.65
C ALA A 103 -4.33 14.08 12.77
N SER A 104 -5.17 13.07 12.60
CA SER A 104 -6.22 12.71 13.57
C SER A 104 -5.63 12.13 14.86
N SER A 105 -6.41 12.18 15.93
CA SER A 105 -6.05 11.52 17.19
C SER A 105 -5.85 10.01 17.05
N ALA A 106 -6.54 9.36 16.10
CA ALA A 106 -6.36 7.94 15.80
C ALA A 106 -4.97 7.66 15.22
N LEU A 107 -4.47 8.53 14.33
CA LEU A 107 -3.12 8.41 13.77
C LEU A 107 -2.04 8.77 14.80
N VAL A 108 -2.26 9.79 15.61
CA VAL A 108 -1.33 10.16 16.68
C VAL A 108 -1.26 9.08 17.76
N GLY A 109 -2.39 8.51 18.14
CA GLY A 109 -2.53 7.51 19.21
C GLY A 109 -2.29 6.06 18.79
N LEU A 110 -1.61 5.83 17.66
CA LEU A 110 -1.25 4.47 17.22
C LEU A 110 -0.49 3.70 18.29
N LYS A 111 -0.89 2.46 18.53
CA LYS A 111 -0.17 1.47 19.36
C LYS A 111 0.49 0.42 18.48
N SER A 112 -0.27 -0.19 17.61
CA SER A 112 0.16 -1.05 16.52
C SER A 112 -0.09 -0.35 15.19
N ILE A 113 0.52 -0.81 14.12
CA ILE A 113 0.33 -0.21 12.79
C ILE A 113 0.46 -1.26 11.70
N THR A 114 -0.31 -1.06 10.63
CA THR A 114 -0.02 -1.59 9.30
C THR A 114 0.04 -0.43 8.32
N VAL A 115 1.07 -0.40 7.50
CA VAL A 115 1.14 0.47 6.32
C VAL A 115 1.10 -0.41 5.09
N SER A 116 0.20 -0.10 4.17
CA SER A 116 0.02 -0.80 2.90
C SER A 116 0.03 0.21 1.76
N THR A 117 0.74 -0.09 0.69
CA THR A 117 0.71 0.70 -0.54
C THR A 117 1.21 -0.11 -1.73
N TRP A 118 0.74 0.23 -2.91
CA TRP A 118 1.37 -0.20 -4.14
C TRP A 118 2.40 0.81 -4.58
N ILE A 119 3.57 0.34 -4.99
CA ILE A 119 4.63 1.17 -5.54
C ILE A 119 5.12 0.62 -6.87
N LYS A 120 5.48 1.52 -7.78
CA LYS A 120 6.24 1.19 -8.99
C LYS A 120 7.38 2.17 -9.10
N THR A 121 8.59 1.72 -8.87
CA THR A 121 9.77 2.57 -8.78
C THR A 121 10.95 1.96 -9.54
N ASN A 122 11.96 2.78 -9.79
CA ASN A 122 13.22 2.37 -10.42
C ASN A 122 14.39 2.61 -9.46
N PRO A 123 15.54 1.96 -9.69
CA PRO A 123 16.76 2.28 -8.96
C PRO A 123 17.12 3.76 -9.13
N HIS A 124 17.67 4.35 -8.10
CA HIS A 124 18.13 5.74 -8.11
C HIS A 124 19.46 5.90 -7.37
N THR A 125 20.04 7.09 -7.43
CA THR A 125 21.31 7.48 -6.77
C THR A 125 21.14 8.78 -6.01
N GLY A 126 22.13 9.15 -5.24
CA GLY A 126 22.26 10.49 -4.67
C GLY A 126 21.58 10.69 -3.31
N GLY A 127 21.03 9.66 -2.70
CA GLY A 127 20.39 9.77 -1.38
C GLY A 127 19.21 8.82 -1.22
N ALA A 128 18.38 9.05 -0.21
CA ALA A 128 17.21 8.23 0.08
C ALA A 128 15.92 8.94 -0.31
N GLN A 129 15.02 8.24 -1.00
CA GLN A 129 13.66 8.71 -1.29
C GLN A 129 12.72 8.34 -0.14
N SER A 130 11.93 9.30 0.33
CA SER A 130 10.89 9.03 1.33
C SER A 130 9.56 8.74 0.67
N LEU A 131 8.95 7.57 1.00
CA LEU A 131 7.59 7.24 0.57
C LEU A 131 6.57 8.06 1.34
N PHE A 132 6.71 8.08 2.65
CA PHE A 132 5.88 8.89 3.56
C PHE A 132 6.60 9.12 4.88
N MET A 133 6.12 10.10 5.64
CA MET A 133 6.59 10.36 6.99
C MET A 133 5.46 10.91 7.86
N LEU A 134 5.37 10.41 9.10
CA LEU A 134 4.64 11.03 10.19
C LEU A 134 5.64 11.92 10.96
N PRO A 135 5.64 13.23 10.73
CA PRO A 135 6.62 14.14 11.28
C PRO A 135 6.62 14.23 12.79
N LYS A 136 7.77 14.67 13.35
CA LYS A 136 7.93 15.00 14.74
C LYS A 136 8.60 16.38 14.85
N THR A 137 7.92 17.35 15.45
CA THR A 137 8.36 18.76 15.42
C THR A 137 9.61 19.03 16.28
N THR A 138 9.98 18.10 17.13
CA THR A 138 11.10 18.24 18.09
C THR A 138 12.29 17.34 17.78
N ASP A 139 12.27 16.67 16.62
CA ASP A 139 13.32 15.71 16.27
C ASP A 139 13.69 15.84 14.78
N PHE A 140 14.93 15.52 14.45
CA PHE A 140 15.42 15.45 13.07
C PHE A 140 14.70 14.37 12.25
N TRP A 141 14.42 13.22 12.90
CA TRP A 141 13.64 12.11 12.32
C TRP A 141 12.18 12.22 12.72
N GLY A 142 11.30 11.74 11.85
CA GLY A 142 9.88 11.63 12.15
C GLY A 142 9.56 10.48 13.12
N ASN A 143 8.31 10.43 13.55
CA ASN A 143 7.82 9.33 14.39
C ASN A 143 7.80 7.98 13.62
N ILE A 144 7.29 8.00 12.40
CA ILE A 144 7.13 6.80 11.53
C ILE A 144 7.45 7.21 10.10
N PHE A 145 8.23 6.40 9.38
CA PHE A 145 8.49 6.63 7.95
C PHE A 145 9.02 5.40 7.23
N THR A 146 8.99 5.45 5.91
CA THR A 146 9.61 4.47 5.01
C THR A 146 10.52 5.18 4.00
N LEU A 147 11.76 4.71 3.90
CA LEU A 147 12.75 5.21 2.95
C LEU A 147 13.22 4.12 2.00
N ILE A 148 13.52 4.52 0.75
CA ILE A 148 14.23 3.71 -0.24
C ILE A 148 15.58 4.38 -0.49
N GLU A 149 16.67 3.68 -0.21
CA GLU A 149 18.03 4.18 -0.42
C GLU A 149 18.43 4.17 -1.90
N GLY A 150 19.21 5.16 -2.30
CA GLY A 150 19.81 5.23 -3.61
C GLY A 150 21.02 4.32 -3.72
N THR A 151 20.83 3.11 -4.21
CA THR A 151 21.89 2.09 -4.34
C THR A 151 22.48 2.01 -5.73
N GLY A 152 22.17 2.98 -6.61
CA GLY A 152 22.65 2.98 -7.98
C GLY A 152 22.00 1.92 -8.87
N PRO A 153 22.75 1.27 -9.78
CA PRO A 153 22.19 0.33 -10.75
C PRO A 153 21.83 -1.04 -10.17
N ASN A 154 21.75 -1.17 -8.85
CA ASN A 154 21.44 -2.43 -8.20
C ASN A 154 20.01 -2.90 -8.53
N THR A 155 19.87 -4.22 -8.66
CA THR A 155 18.57 -4.87 -8.86
C THR A 155 17.83 -5.16 -7.55
N THR A 156 18.47 -4.87 -6.41
CA THR A 156 17.96 -5.07 -5.06
C THR A 156 17.65 -3.72 -4.40
N MET A 157 16.54 -3.68 -3.65
CA MET A 157 16.11 -2.48 -2.94
C MET A 157 16.60 -2.52 -1.50
N LEU A 158 17.41 -1.54 -1.11
CA LEU A 158 17.68 -1.22 0.28
C LEU A 158 16.55 -0.32 0.78
N MET A 159 15.79 -0.80 1.78
CA MET A 159 14.66 -0.08 2.35
C MET A 159 14.81 0.04 3.86
N LYS A 160 14.34 1.14 4.41
CA LYS A 160 14.32 1.39 5.85
C LYS A 160 12.91 1.79 6.29
N ASN A 161 12.37 1.06 7.25
CA ASN A 161 11.22 1.52 8.03
C ASN A 161 11.70 2.02 9.38
N HIS A 162 11.02 2.98 9.94
CA HIS A 162 11.38 3.58 11.22
C HIS A 162 10.18 3.77 12.11
N LEU A 163 10.36 3.47 13.39
CA LEU A 163 9.42 3.74 14.47
C LEU A 163 10.19 4.45 15.59
N GLN A 164 9.65 5.51 16.16
CA GLN A 164 10.32 6.27 17.23
C GLN A 164 9.39 6.62 18.37
N LYS A 165 9.89 6.47 19.60
CA LYS A 165 9.30 6.97 20.83
C LYS A 165 10.20 8.05 21.44
N ASP A 166 9.69 8.74 22.45
CA ASP A 166 10.53 9.60 23.27
C ASP A 166 11.45 8.77 24.17
N VAL A 167 12.69 9.22 24.33
CA VAL A 167 13.65 8.61 25.25
C VAL A 167 13.17 8.79 26.69
N THR A 168 13.17 7.72 27.46
CA THR A 168 12.91 7.71 28.90
C THR A 168 13.87 6.75 29.56
N PRO A 169 14.02 6.78 30.91
CA PRO A 169 14.87 5.81 31.62
C PRO A 169 14.49 4.34 31.33
N SER A 170 13.21 4.05 31.09
CA SER A 170 12.70 2.71 30.70
C SER A 170 12.76 2.43 29.22
N ILE A 171 13.00 3.43 28.38
CA ILE A 171 13.12 3.33 26.93
C ILE A 171 14.41 4.05 26.50
N PRO A 172 15.57 3.48 26.79
CA PRO A 172 16.86 4.12 26.48
C PRO A 172 17.16 4.15 24.97
N TRP A 173 16.52 3.29 24.21
CA TRP A 173 16.61 3.24 22.74
C TRP A 173 15.24 3.49 22.10
N SER A 174 14.99 4.72 21.72
CA SER A 174 13.68 5.17 21.23
C SER A 174 13.46 4.88 19.76
N GLY A 175 14.49 4.97 18.93
CA GLY A 175 14.41 4.77 17.48
C GLY A 175 14.61 3.32 17.08
N GLN A 176 13.67 2.76 16.32
CA GLN A 176 13.73 1.42 15.79
C GLN A 176 13.95 1.50 14.27
N TRP A 177 15.17 1.23 13.83
CA TRP A 177 15.54 1.14 12.44
C TRP A 177 15.38 -0.30 11.95
N LEU A 178 14.53 -0.50 10.96
CA LEU A 178 14.19 -1.77 10.35
C LEU A 178 14.80 -1.76 8.96
N VAL A 179 16.07 -2.16 8.87
CA VAL A 179 16.92 -1.96 7.69
C VAL A 179 16.97 -3.23 6.86
N HIS A 180 16.42 -3.16 5.66
CA HIS A 180 16.48 -4.23 4.66
C HIS A 180 17.71 -4.04 3.78
N ASP A 181 18.87 -4.49 4.28
CA ASP A 181 20.17 -4.45 3.60
C ASP A 181 20.91 -5.81 3.67
N GLY A 182 22.10 -5.88 3.13
CA GLY A 182 22.93 -7.08 3.15
C GLY A 182 22.17 -8.33 2.68
N ALA A 183 22.02 -9.33 3.56
CA ALA A 183 21.28 -10.55 3.28
C ALA A 183 19.75 -10.35 3.27
N ASN A 184 19.25 -9.24 3.78
CA ASN A 184 17.82 -8.93 3.91
C ASN A 184 17.33 -7.91 2.88
N VAL A 185 18.11 -7.58 1.86
CA VAL A 185 17.68 -6.68 0.77
C VAL A 185 16.44 -7.24 0.06
N LEU A 186 15.57 -6.37 -0.38
CA LEU A 186 14.36 -6.76 -1.10
C LEU A 186 14.70 -6.94 -2.59
N THR A 187 14.35 -8.11 -3.13
CA THR A 187 14.59 -8.44 -4.54
C THR A 187 13.34 -8.26 -5.39
N GLY A 188 13.53 -8.01 -6.70
CA GLY A 188 12.43 -7.89 -7.66
C GLY A 188 11.48 -6.71 -7.41
N MET A 189 11.93 -5.66 -6.71
CA MET A 189 11.10 -4.51 -6.33
C MET A 189 10.99 -3.42 -7.41
N PHE A 190 11.89 -3.44 -8.41
CA PHE A 190 11.98 -2.36 -9.40
C PHE A 190 11.28 -2.70 -10.71
N GLY A 191 10.80 -1.66 -11.42
CA GLY A 191 10.29 -1.71 -12.79
C GLY A 191 8.83 -2.17 -12.95
N SER A 192 8.23 -2.78 -11.94
CA SER A 192 6.84 -3.24 -11.95
C SER A 192 6.10 -2.83 -10.68
N TRP A 193 4.77 -2.88 -10.71
CA TRP A 193 3.96 -2.68 -9.51
C TRP A 193 4.26 -3.75 -8.47
N LYS A 194 4.44 -3.32 -7.23
CA LYS A 194 4.67 -4.15 -6.05
C LYS A 194 3.76 -3.70 -4.93
N HIS A 195 3.05 -4.64 -4.35
CA HIS A 195 2.31 -4.41 -3.12
C HIS A 195 3.27 -4.52 -1.94
N LEU A 196 3.53 -3.41 -1.28
CA LEU A 196 4.40 -3.31 -0.12
C LEU A 196 3.54 -3.12 1.12
N VAL A 197 3.64 -4.06 2.06
CA VAL A 197 3.00 -3.94 3.37
C VAL A 197 4.03 -4.19 4.45
N TRP A 198 4.00 -3.39 5.49
CA TRP A 198 4.70 -3.73 6.72
C TRP A 198 3.80 -3.49 7.93
N THR A 199 4.02 -4.28 8.96
CA THR A 199 3.24 -4.24 10.20
C THR A 199 4.15 -4.14 11.42
N TYR A 200 3.65 -3.51 12.47
CA TYR A 200 4.18 -3.61 13.81
C TYR A 200 3.06 -3.95 14.78
N ASP A 201 3.21 -5.06 15.50
CA ASP A 201 2.29 -5.51 16.56
C ASP A 201 2.87 -5.17 17.92
N SER A 202 2.22 -4.28 18.65
CA SER A 202 2.66 -3.84 19.97
C SER A 202 2.54 -4.92 21.05
N GLY A 203 1.57 -5.81 20.92
CA GLY A 203 1.33 -6.89 21.90
C GLY A 203 2.46 -7.90 21.94
N THR A 204 3.08 -8.16 20.79
CA THR A 204 4.22 -9.09 20.65
C THR A 204 5.54 -8.38 20.38
N SER A 205 5.53 -7.06 20.19
CA SER A 205 6.66 -6.24 19.75
C SER A 205 7.30 -6.79 18.48
N THR A 206 6.49 -7.19 17.50
CA THR A 206 6.93 -7.88 16.29
C THR A 206 6.71 -7.02 15.06
N TYR A 207 7.76 -6.84 14.28
CA TYR A 207 7.72 -6.28 12.94
C TYR A 207 7.60 -7.38 11.89
N SER A 208 6.81 -7.15 10.86
CA SER A 208 6.73 -8.01 9.67
C SER A 208 6.66 -7.17 8.41
N ILE A 209 7.11 -7.72 7.29
CA ILE A 209 7.00 -7.10 5.97
C ILE A 209 6.50 -8.13 4.95
N TYR A 210 5.72 -7.66 3.97
CA TYR A 210 5.12 -8.46 2.92
C TYR A 210 5.33 -7.80 1.57
N ILE A 211 5.64 -8.61 0.58
CA ILE A 211 5.74 -8.20 -0.83
C ILE A 211 4.76 -9.06 -1.64
N ASP A 212 3.90 -8.40 -2.39
CA ASP A 212 2.87 -9.05 -3.21
C ASP A 212 2.03 -10.06 -2.39
N GLY A 213 1.67 -9.64 -1.15
CA GLY A 213 0.87 -10.43 -0.22
C GLY A 213 1.58 -11.65 0.38
N GLN A 214 2.90 -11.77 0.23
CA GLN A 214 3.71 -12.84 0.82
C GLN A 214 4.61 -12.27 1.92
N LYS A 215 4.58 -12.89 3.09
CA LYS A 215 5.47 -12.51 4.20
C LYS A 215 6.92 -12.81 3.84
N VAL A 216 7.77 -11.82 4.03
CA VAL A 216 9.23 -11.99 3.90
C VAL A 216 9.75 -12.62 5.18
N ILE A 217 10.57 -13.65 5.04
CA ILE A 217 11.23 -14.29 6.19
C ILE A 217 12.36 -13.38 6.65
N LEU A 218 12.29 -12.94 7.90
CA LEU A 218 13.28 -12.08 8.53
C LEU A 218 13.99 -12.82 9.66
N PRO A 219 15.24 -12.47 9.96
CA PRO A 219 15.89 -12.95 11.18
C PRO A 219 15.19 -12.36 12.43
N GLU A 220 15.21 -13.09 13.52
CA GLU A 220 14.59 -12.67 14.79
C GLU A 220 15.04 -11.29 15.25
N SER A 221 16.31 -10.94 15.02
CA SER A 221 16.88 -9.62 15.35
C SER A 221 16.23 -8.46 14.59
N MET A 222 15.59 -8.73 13.45
CA MET A 222 14.77 -7.75 12.73
C MET A 222 13.28 -7.83 13.12
N GLU A 223 12.75 -9.04 13.30
CA GLU A 223 11.34 -9.20 13.64
C GLU A 223 11.05 -8.70 15.07
N LYS A 224 11.87 -9.10 16.07
CA LYS A 224 11.64 -8.74 17.47
C LYS A 224 12.24 -7.39 17.80
N ARG A 225 11.39 -6.52 18.39
CA ARG A 225 11.79 -5.16 18.77
C ARG A 225 11.82 -5.01 20.27
N TYR A 226 12.88 -4.38 20.77
CA TYR A 226 13.12 -4.21 22.20
C TYR A 226 13.42 -2.76 22.52
N THR A 227 13.18 -2.34 23.76
CA THR A 227 13.48 -0.98 24.24
C THR A 227 14.99 -0.67 24.29
N ASN A 228 15.82 -1.71 24.27
CA ASN A 228 17.27 -1.65 24.20
C ASN A 228 17.82 -2.13 22.84
N SER A 229 17.03 -2.03 21.78
CA SER A 229 17.44 -2.42 20.43
C SER A 229 18.75 -1.73 19.99
N PRO A 230 19.64 -2.39 19.19
CA PRO A 230 19.34 -3.61 18.45
C PRO A 230 19.60 -4.91 19.22
N ALA A 231 19.89 -4.85 20.52
CA ALA A 231 20.13 -6.07 21.28
C ALA A 231 18.94 -7.01 21.24
N SER A 232 19.19 -8.29 21.02
CA SER A 232 18.19 -9.34 21.15
C SER A 232 17.93 -9.64 22.63
N GLY A 233 16.66 -9.85 22.97
CA GLY A 233 16.22 -10.08 24.34
C GLY A 233 16.02 -8.78 25.15
N GLY A 234 15.38 -8.89 26.28
CA GLY A 234 15.02 -7.76 27.12
C GLY A 234 13.54 -7.39 27.05
N VAL A 235 13.22 -6.15 27.42
CA VAL A 235 11.84 -5.66 27.44
C VAL A 235 11.37 -5.35 26.01
N GLY A 236 10.25 -5.94 25.61
CA GLY A 236 9.63 -5.65 24.31
C GLY A 236 9.35 -4.15 24.12
N TYR A 237 9.42 -3.69 22.88
CA TYR A 237 9.22 -2.28 22.55
C TYR A 237 7.80 -1.80 22.89
N GLY A 238 6.79 -2.69 22.84
CA GLY A 238 5.41 -2.41 23.26
C GLY A 238 4.70 -1.38 22.41
N ASP A 239 3.71 -0.69 22.97
CA ASP A 239 2.89 0.30 22.26
C ASP A 239 3.75 1.39 21.60
N LEU A 240 3.39 1.77 20.36
CA LEU A 240 3.89 3.01 19.75
C LEU A 240 3.47 4.20 20.61
N ALA A 241 4.25 5.25 20.57
CA ALA A 241 3.97 6.48 21.32
C ALA A 241 4.43 7.67 20.48
N ASN A 242 3.66 8.00 19.46
CA ASN A 242 3.93 9.15 18.61
C ASN A 242 3.76 10.44 19.42
N SER A 243 4.69 11.34 19.26
CA SER A 243 4.68 12.62 19.99
C SER A 243 4.97 13.78 19.04
N ASN A 244 4.51 14.97 19.44
CA ASN A 244 4.77 16.21 18.70
C ASN A 244 4.41 16.11 17.19
N VAL A 245 3.32 15.39 16.89
CA VAL A 245 2.77 15.25 15.55
C VAL A 245 1.92 16.48 15.23
N SER A 246 2.13 17.08 14.06
CA SER A 246 1.30 18.19 13.59
C SER A 246 0.87 18.00 12.13
N LYS A 247 1.61 17.24 11.34
CA LYS A 247 1.42 17.07 9.92
C LYS A 247 1.64 15.62 9.49
N PHE A 248 1.40 15.36 8.21
CA PHE A 248 1.77 14.13 7.52
C PHE A 248 2.31 14.49 6.12
N ILE A 249 3.24 13.71 5.58
CA ILE A 249 3.77 13.95 4.24
C ILE A 249 3.88 12.65 3.46
N ILE A 250 3.48 12.68 2.19
CA ILE A 250 3.69 11.61 1.21
C ILE A 250 4.68 12.11 0.15
N GLY A 251 5.66 11.27 -0.20
CA GLY A 251 6.64 11.54 -1.23
C GLY A 251 7.76 12.49 -0.82
N GLY A 252 7.94 12.75 0.48
CA GLY A 252 8.98 13.66 0.97
C GLY A 252 9.34 13.48 2.44
N TYR A 253 10.33 14.24 2.88
CA TYR A 253 10.75 14.32 4.28
C TYR A 253 10.06 15.47 5.01
N GLN A 254 9.98 15.41 6.34
CA GLN A 254 9.43 16.50 7.13
C GLN A 254 10.15 17.86 6.88
N GLN A 255 11.43 17.85 6.54
CA GLN A 255 12.19 19.06 6.19
C GLN A 255 11.69 19.75 4.92
N HIS A 256 10.99 19.03 4.02
CA HIS A 256 10.33 19.65 2.87
C HIS A 256 9.09 20.49 3.26
N LEU A 257 8.59 20.34 4.49
CA LEU A 257 7.49 21.13 5.04
C LEU A 257 7.94 22.52 5.56
N GLY A 258 9.27 22.76 5.63
CA GLY A 258 9.84 23.98 6.19
C GLY A 258 9.85 24.00 7.71
N ALA A 259 9.65 25.18 8.33
CA ALA A 259 9.63 25.27 9.78
C ALA A 259 8.55 24.40 10.43
N PRO A 260 8.83 23.74 11.59
CA PRO A 260 10.04 23.90 12.43
C PRO A 260 11.21 22.98 12.03
N TRP A 261 11.10 22.16 10.98
CA TRP A 261 12.09 21.11 10.65
C TRP A 261 13.32 21.60 9.87
N GLY A 262 13.34 22.89 9.49
CA GLY A 262 14.43 23.48 8.72
C GLY A 262 14.36 23.14 7.22
N ASN A 263 15.51 23.14 6.56
CA ASN A 263 15.64 22.83 5.15
C ASN A 263 16.07 21.38 4.94
N PRO A 264 15.64 20.74 3.83
CA PRO A 264 16.12 19.39 3.49
C PRO A 264 17.61 19.42 3.13
N GLU A 265 18.32 18.37 3.52
CA GLU A 265 19.70 18.12 3.07
C GLU A 265 19.71 17.49 1.67
N GLY A 266 20.85 17.57 0.97
CA GLY A 266 20.97 17.13 -0.42
C GLY A 266 20.68 15.64 -0.67
N TRP A 267 20.79 14.80 0.37
CA TRP A 267 20.47 13.37 0.30
C TRP A 267 18.99 13.04 0.59
N MET A 268 18.20 14.01 1.07
CA MET A 268 16.78 13.86 1.34
C MET A 268 15.99 14.01 0.05
N LEU A 269 15.82 12.92 -0.67
CA LEU A 269 15.17 12.93 -1.98
C LEU A 269 13.64 12.74 -1.83
N ARG A 270 12.90 13.41 -2.71
CA ARG A 270 11.47 13.13 -2.89
C ARG A 270 11.29 11.85 -3.68
N TYR A 271 10.17 11.17 -3.43
CA TYR A 271 9.82 9.96 -4.16
C TYR A 271 9.53 10.28 -5.64
N THR A 272 10.09 9.50 -6.56
CA THR A 272 9.95 9.71 -8.01
C THR A 272 9.23 8.57 -8.74
N GLY A 273 8.75 7.55 -8.02
CA GLY A 273 7.96 6.46 -8.56
C GLY A 273 6.46 6.75 -8.61
N LEU A 274 5.68 5.72 -8.90
CA LEU A 274 4.23 5.73 -8.75
C LEU A 274 3.83 5.10 -7.41
N MET A 275 2.81 5.67 -6.76
CA MET A 275 2.24 5.17 -5.52
C MET A 275 0.72 5.11 -5.64
N ASP A 276 0.12 4.01 -5.18
CA ASP A 276 -1.31 3.78 -5.27
C ASP A 276 -1.84 3.07 -4.02
N GLU A 277 -3.14 3.22 -3.74
CA GLU A 277 -3.86 2.58 -2.63
C GLU A 277 -3.08 2.66 -1.30
N PHE A 278 -2.64 3.86 -0.94
CA PHE A 278 -1.93 4.06 0.32
C PHE A 278 -2.89 3.97 1.51
N ARG A 279 -2.59 3.07 2.45
CA ARG A 279 -3.44 2.78 3.62
C ARG A 279 -2.63 2.73 4.90
N ILE A 280 -3.22 3.20 6.00
CA ILE A 280 -2.73 2.98 7.36
C ILE A 280 -3.86 2.39 8.20
N TYR A 281 -3.53 1.31 8.92
CA TYR A 281 -4.41 0.69 9.91
C TYR A 281 -3.80 0.86 11.30
N ASN A 282 -4.64 1.04 12.32
CA ASN A 282 -4.23 1.12 13.71
C ASN A 282 -4.10 -0.26 14.39
N ALA A 283 -3.88 -1.29 13.62
CA ALA A 283 -3.66 -2.67 14.03
C ALA A 283 -2.60 -3.33 13.14
N ALA A 284 -1.94 -4.36 13.62
CA ALA A 284 -1.16 -5.27 12.78
C ALA A 284 -2.13 -6.22 12.09
N LEU A 285 -2.25 -6.14 10.76
CA LEU A 285 -3.06 -7.05 9.96
C LEU A 285 -2.47 -8.46 10.00
N SER A 286 -3.35 -9.46 9.95
CA SER A 286 -2.94 -10.86 9.84
C SER A 286 -2.38 -11.18 8.45
N ASP A 287 -1.61 -12.27 8.34
CA ASP A 287 -1.07 -12.76 7.05
C ASP A 287 -2.20 -12.99 6.02
N ILE A 288 -3.37 -13.46 6.50
CA ILE A 288 -4.56 -13.69 5.67
C ILE A 288 -5.12 -12.35 5.16
N ASP A 289 -5.23 -11.35 6.02
CA ASP A 289 -5.74 -10.02 5.64
C ASP A 289 -4.82 -9.35 4.63
N VAL A 290 -3.50 -9.40 4.86
CA VAL A 290 -2.50 -8.84 3.93
C VAL A 290 -2.55 -9.55 2.58
N ARG A 291 -2.67 -10.88 2.59
CA ARG A 291 -2.80 -11.66 1.36
C ARG A 291 -4.08 -11.35 0.61
N SER A 292 -5.19 -11.20 1.33
CA SER A 292 -6.49 -10.85 0.77
C SER A 292 -6.48 -9.44 0.18
N LEU A 293 -5.88 -8.48 0.88
CA LEU A 293 -5.72 -7.09 0.43
C LEU A 293 -4.99 -7.04 -0.92
N TYR A 294 -3.84 -7.72 -1.01
CA TYR A 294 -3.09 -7.83 -2.26
C TYR A 294 -3.93 -8.39 -3.41
N LEU A 295 -4.63 -9.51 -3.17
CA LEU A 295 -5.39 -10.19 -4.22
C LEU A 295 -6.59 -9.38 -4.69
N LEU A 296 -7.32 -8.75 -3.75
CA LEU A 296 -8.50 -7.94 -4.06
C LEU A 296 -8.11 -6.67 -4.82
N GLU A 297 -7.07 -5.95 -4.39
CA GLU A 297 -6.62 -4.75 -5.08
C GLU A 297 -6.05 -5.07 -6.47
N LYS A 298 -5.32 -6.18 -6.61
CA LYS A 298 -4.83 -6.66 -7.90
C LYS A 298 -5.97 -7.02 -8.86
N ASP A 299 -7.10 -7.49 -8.32
CA ASP A 299 -8.33 -7.85 -9.05
C ASP A 299 -9.27 -6.64 -9.22
N ASN A 300 -8.81 -5.45 -8.87
CA ASN A 300 -9.56 -4.19 -8.91
C ASN A 300 -10.83 -4.18 -8.04
N ARG A 301 -10.78 -4.86 -6.90
CA ARG A 301 -11.91 -5.05 -5.97
C ARG A 301 -11.70 -4.35 -4.63
#